data_fdb1422f9d503f4c8167e410992bdb7d
#
_entry.id   fdb1422f9d503f4c8167e410992bdb7d
#
_cell.length_a   1.000
_cell.length_b   1.000
_cell.length_c   1.000
_cell.angle_alpha   90.00
_cell.angle_beta   90.00
_cell.angle_gamma   90.00
#
_symmetry.space_group_name_H-M   'P 1'
#
loop_
_entity.id
_entity.type
_entity.pdbx_description
1 polymer ?
#
loop_
_entity_poly.entity_id
_entity_poly.type
_entity_poly.pdbx_seq_one_letter_code
_entity_poly.pdbx_strand_id
1 'polypeptide(L)'
;MAFVQSTLQSINAGWSDPIVDIDFVRSRDPDTVLAAFTAPCDVLHVMAHGDHAETPTFTSSDSRTVIALDQLGDYTADRGHGINASTVLADGCKTGIGSWQKALRDCLHGAIVYIGTSALIGWHESTVFCSAFYGALFRNKGKGQTKTDQALDAATRAIEAYSAITDRPCPYKVVVLDPSRRARESFR
;
A
#
# COMPACT_ATOMS: atom_id res chain seq x y z
N MET A 1 -1.06 11.80 7.34
CA MET A 1 -0.84 12.29 5.95
C MET A 1 0.29 13.32 5.86
N ALA A 2 0.33 14.38 6.66
CA ALA A 2 1.39 15.40 6.57
C ALA A 2 2.84 14.86 6.64
N PHE A 3 3.11 13.83 7.45
CA PHE A 3 4.46 13.27 7.58
C PHE A 3 4.94 12.53 6.31
N VAL A 4 4.08 11.76 5.63
CA VAL A 4 4.44 11.09 4.37
C VAL A 4 4.76 12.14 3.32
N GLN A 5 3.91 13.16 3.22
CA GLN A 5 4.15 14.30 2.32
C GLN A 5 5.48 14.99 2.62
N SER A 6 5.76 15.31 3.88
CA SER A 6 7.03 15.91 4.28
C SER A 6 8.24 15.03 3.97
N THR A 7 8.12 13.70 4.20
CA THR A 7 9.19 12.75 3.88
C THR A 7 9.49 12.75 2.39
N LEU A 8 8.47 12.64 1.53
CA LEU A 8 8.63 12.61 0.08
C LEU A 8 9.13 13.95 -0.47
N GLN A 9 8.66 15.07 0.07
CA GLN A 9 9.16 16.40 -0.27
C GLN A 9 10.65 16.56 0.13
N SER A 10 11.05 16.03 1.30
CA SER A 10 12.44 16.04 1.73
C SER A 10 13.33 15.18 0.84
N ILE A 11 12.84 14.07 0.34
CA ILE A 11 13.55 13.24 -0.64
C ILE A 11 13.77 14.03 -1.92
N ASN A 12 12.77 14.74 -2.42
CA ASN A 12 12.90 15.57 -3.63
C ASN A 12 13.82 16.79 -3.43
N ALA A 13 13.83 17.38 -2.25
CA ALA A 13 14.62 18.60 -1.98
C ALA A 13 16.15 18.40 -2.11
N GLY A 14 16.62 17.16 -2.06
CA GLY A 14 18.06 16.84 -2.25
C GLY A 14 18.50 16.74 -3.72
N TRP A 15 17.58 16.95 -4.70
CA TRP A 15 17.85 16.74 -6.12
C TRP A 15 17.48 17.97 -6.95
N SER A 16 18.22 18.20 -8.04
CA SER A 16 17.89 19.28 -9.01
C SER A 16 16.54 19.07 -9.69
N ASP A 17 16.20 17.82 -9.96
CA ASP A 17 14.91 17.40 -10.51
C ASP A 17 14.20 16.47 -9.52
N PRO A 18 12.88 16.64 -9.31
CA PRO A 18 12.13 15.74 -8.46
C PRO A 18 12.25 14.28 -8.93
N ILE A 19 12.62 13.39 -8.03
CA ILE A 19 12.72 11.95 -8.29
C ILE A 19 11.44 11.19 -7.94
N VAL A 20 10.52 11.84 -7.24
CA VAL A 20 9.22 11.32 -6.83
C VAL A 20 8.15 12.29 -7.28
N ASP A 21 7.26 11.83 -8.14
CA ASP A 21 6.02 12.52 -8.45
C ASP A 21 4.92 12.06 -7.47
N ILE A 22 4.18 13.00 -6.89
CA ILE A 22 3.29 12.74 -5.79
C ILE A 22 1.89 13.27 -6.12
N ASP A 23 0.94 12.36 -6.25
CA ASP A 23 -0.48 12.70 -6.35
C ASP A 23 -1.19 12.35 -5.02
N PHE A 24 -1.83 13.36 -4.41
CA PHE A 24 -2.59 13.21 -3.19
C PHE A 24 -4.09 13.30 -3.45
N VAL A 25 -4.76 12.16 -3.39
CA VAL A 25 -6.21 12.11 -3.50
C VAL A 25 -6.83 12.14 -2.10
N ARG A 26 -7.61 13.20 -1.85
CA ARG A 26 -8.42 13.35 -0.65
C ARG A 26 -9.83 13.76 -1.07
N SER A 27 -10.71 12.79 -1.17
CA SER A 27 -12.08 13.01 -1.62
C SER A 27 -13.08 12.36 -0.66
N ARG A 28 -14.30 12.92 -0.59
CA ARG A 28 -15.47 12.30 0.02
C ARG A 28 -16.34 11.59 -1.00
N ASP A 29 -16.06 11.79 -2.27
CA ASP A 29 -16.71 11.11 -3.36
C ASP A 29 -16.07 9.73 -3.57
N PRO A 30 -16.82 8.64 -3.39
CA PRO A 30 -16.30 7.28 -3.55
C PRO A 30 -15.76 7.02 -4.95
N ASP A 31 -16.38 7.56 -5.99
CA ASP A 31 -15.95 7.33 -7.37
C ASP A 31 -14.58 7.95 -7.64
N THR A 32 -14.33 9.14 -7.11
CA THR A 32 -12.99 9.77 -7.16
C THR A 32 -11.95 8.92 -6.45
N VAL A 33 -12.28 8.34 -5.29
CA VAL A 33 -11.36 7.47 -4.54
C VAL A 33 -11.12 6.16 -5.29
N LEU A 34 -12.18 5.51 -5.81
CA LEU A 34 -12.07 4.28 -6.61
C LEU A 34 -11.23 4.50 -7.88
N ALA A 35 -11.42 5.64 -8.55
CA ALA A 35 -10.60 6.00 -9.70
C ALA A 35 -9.11 6.10 -9.35
N ALA A 36 -8.77 6.64 -8.18
CA ALA A 36 -7.39 6.74 -7.71
C ALA A 36 -6.75 5.36 -7.46
N PHE A 37 -7.52 4.34 -7.04
CA PHE A 37 -7.00 2.99 -6.87
C PHE A 37 -6.56 2.34 -8.19
N THR A 38 -7.16 2.73 -9.30
CA THR A 38 -6.88 2.16 -10.63
C THR A 38 -5.93 3.01 -11.47
N ALA A 39 -5.58 4.20 -11.01
CA ALA A 39 -4.61 5.06 -11.67
C ALA A 39 -3.22 4.41 -11.68
N PRO A 40 -2.49 4.42 -12.83
CA PRO A 40 -1.16 3.85 -12.91
C PRO A 40 -0.18 4.58 -11.98
N CYS A 41 0.52 3.83 -11.12
CA CYS A 41 1.54 4.39 -10.24
C CYS A 41 2.58 3.33 -9.83
N ASP A 42 3.71 3.77 -9.28
CA ASP A 42 4.69 2.85 -8.72
C ASP A 42 4.28 2.37 -7.33
N VAL A 43 3.76 3.27 -6.51
CA VAL A 43 3.30 2.99 -5.16
C VAL A 43 1.92 3.59 -4.94
N LEU A 44 0.93 2.76 -4.70
CA LEU A 44 -0.36 3.17 -4.17
C LEU A 44 -0.30 3.09 -2.63
N HIS A 45 -0.35 4.23 -1.97
CA HIS A 45 -0.36 4.30 -0.51
C HIS A 45 -1.75 4.69 0.00
N VAL A 46 -2.41 3.78 0.69
CA VAL A 46 -3.74 3.99 1.28
C VAL A 46 -3.61 4.21 2.77
N MET A 47 -3.86 5.43 3.23
CA MET A 47 -3.85 5.81 4.64
C MET A 47 -5.28 5.93 5.15
N ALA A 48 -5.78 4.89 5.78
CA ALA A 48 -7.17 4.79 6.24
C ALA A 48 -7.29 3.86 7.46
N HIS A 49 -8.43 3.92 8.15
CA HIS A 49 -8.76 2.86 9.09
C HIS A 49 -9.07 1.58 8.33
N GLY A 50 -8.50 0.45 8.79
CA GLY A 50 -8.87 -0.88 8.30
C GLY A 50 -9.98 -1.45 9.16
N ASP A 51 -11.08 -1.84 8.56
CA ASP A 51 -12.14 -2.63 9.16
C ASP A 51 -12.18 -4.02 8.50
N HIS A 52 -12.60 -5.03 9.26
CA HIS A 52 -12.52 -6.45 8.85
C HIS A 52 -13.67 -7.28 9.41
N ALA A 53 -14.84 -6.65 9.65
CA ALA A 53 -16.01 -7.35 10.19
C ALA A 53 -16.48 -8.46 9.22
N GLU A 54 -17.13 -8.11 8.13
CA GLU A 54 -17.59 -9.08 7.11
C GLU A 54 -16.78 -8.94 5.83
N THR A 55 -16.69 -7.70 5.31
CA THR A 55 -15.89 -7.36 4.13
C THR A 55 -14.75 -6.44 4.53
N PRO A 56 -13.50 -6.69 4.11
CA PRO A 56 -12.40 -5.75 4.32
C PRO A 56 -12.72 -4.37 3.76
N THR A 57 -12.57 -3.34 4.58
CA THR A 57 -13.05 -2.00 4.27
C THR A 57 -12.04 -0.94 4.69
N PHE A 58 -11.73 -0.01 3.79
CA PHE A 58 -11.02 1.21 4.10
C PHE A 58 -12.01 2.30 4.54
N THR A 59 -11.79 2.89 5.69
CA THR A 59 -12.62 3.97 6.22
C THR A 59 -11.77 5.22 6.44
N SER A 60 -12.19 6.35 5.92
CA SER A 60 -11.51 7.63 6.13
C SER A 60 -11.47 8.01 7.61
N SER A 61 -10.51 8.86 8.00
CA SER A 61 -10.33 9.27 9.41
C SER A 61 -11.53 10.04 9.99
N ASP A 62 -12.37 10.63 9.14
CA ASP A 62 -13.62 11.28 9.55
C ASP A 62 -14.85 10.34 9.42
N SER A 63 -14.62 9.06 9.11
CA SER A 63 -15.64 8.02 8.92
C SER A 63 -16.72 8.33 7.88
N ARG A 64 -16.47 9.28 6.97
CA ARG A 64 -17.45 9.72 5.96
C ARG A 64 -17.31 9.05 4.61
N THR A 65 -16.13 8.52 4.32
CA THR A 65 -15.85 7.76 3.10
C THR A 65 -15.46 6.35 3.49
N VAL A 66 -16.15 5.39 2.94
CA VAL A 66 -15.97 3.96 3.18
C VAL A 66 -15.82 3.29 1.83
N ILE A 67 -14.73 2.54 1.63
CA ILE A 67 -14.46 1.76 0.42
C ILE A 67 -14.30 0.30 0.83
N ALA A 68 -15.28 -0.51 0.53
CA ALA A 68 -15.19 -1.95 0.71
C ALA A 68 -14.43 -2.59 -0.46
N LEU A 69 -13.65 -3.65 -0.20
CA LEU A 69 -12.83 -4.28 -1.24
C LEU A 69 -13.68 -5.05 -2.27
N ASP A 70 -14.89 -5.49 -1.93
CA ASP A 70 -15.85 -6.03 -2.90
C ASP A 70 -16.34 -4.94 -3.87
N GLN A 71 -16.69 -3.76 -3.37
CA GLN A 71 -17.03 -2.60 -4.19
C GLN A 71 -15.89 -2.22 -5.14
N LEU A 72 -14.64 -2.26 -4.66
CA LEU A 72 -13.47 -2.04 -5.51
C LEU A 72 -13.33 -3.16 -6.55
N GLY A 73 -13.63 -4.41 -6.18
CA GLY A 73 -13.66 -5.56 -7.08
C GLY A 73 -14.67 -5.37 -8.22
N ASP A 74 -15.90 -4.97 -7.91
CA ASP A 74 -16.94 -4.69 -8.90
C ASP A 74 -16.52 -3.53 -9.82
N TYR A 75 -16.01 -2.43 -9.24
CA TYR A 75 -15.54 -1.27 -9.99
C TYR A 75 -14.42 -1.63 -10.99
N THR A 76 -13.49 -2.49 -10.60
CA THR A 76 -12.38 -2.93 -11.46
C THR A 76 -12.86 -3.91 -12.54
N ALA A 77 -13.80 -4.78 -12.21
CA ALA A 77 -14.40 -5.73 -13.16
C ALA A 77 -15.17 -5.00 -14.27
N ASP A 78 -15.98 -4.01 -13.91
CA ASP A 78 -16.78 -3.22 -14.87
C ASP A 78 -15.92 -2.43 -15.86
N ARG A 79 -14.73 -2.01 -15.43
CA ARG A 79 -13.81 -1.21 -16.25
C ARG A 79 -12.77 -2.05 -16.99
N GLY A 80 -12.71 -3.36 -16.75
CA GLY A 80 -11.75 -4.26 -17.40
C GLY A 80 -10.29 -4.08 -16.98
N HIS A 81 -10.03 -3.33 -15.90
CA HIS A 81 -8.69 -3.13 -15.36
C HIS A 81 -8.74 -2.95 -13.84
N GLY A 82 -7.80 -3.59 -13.15
CA GLY A 82 -7.66 -3.55 -11.71
C GLY A 82 -6.66 -2.50 -11.21
N ILE A 83 -6.28 -2.63 -9.95
CA ILE A 83 -5.21 -1.83 -9.35
C ILE A 83 -3.94 -1.99 -10.18
N ASN A 84 -3.42 -0.88 -10.69
CA ASN A 84 -2.25 -0.82 -11.56
C ASN A 84 -1.07 -0.13 -10.85
N ALA A 85 -0.61 -0.76 -9.78
CA ALA A 85 0.55 -0.33 -9.01
C ALA A 85 1.58 -1.47 -8.92
N SER A 86 2.88 -1.14 -8.79
CA SER A 86 3.91 -2.15 -8.50
C SER A 86 3.91 -2.51 -7.01
N THR A 87 3.52 -1.58 -6.16
CA THR A 87 3.43 -1.74 -4.71
C THR A 87 2.15 -1.13 -4.18
N VAL A 88 1.47 -1.84 -3.28
CA VAL A 88 0.35 -1.30 -2.50
C VAL A 88 0.73 -1.31 -1.02
N LEU A 89 0.79 -0.13 -0.41
CA LEU A 89 0.96 0.06 1.01
C LEU A 89 -0.38 0.42 1.64
N ALA A 90 -1.01 -0.55 2.29
CA ALA A 90 -2.27 -0.38 3.01
C ALA A 90 -1.98 -0.05 4.48
N ASP A 91 -1.81 1.24 4.76
CA ASP A 91 -1.45 1.76 6.08
C ASP A 91 -2.70 1.96 6.94
N GLY A 92 -3.19 0.85 7.47
CA GLY A 92 -4.37 0.78 8.33
C GLY A 92 -4.34 -0.46 9.22
N CYS A 93 -5.16 -0.47 10.28
CA CYS A 93 -5.20 -1.57 11.24
C CYS A 93 -5.60 -2.89 10.57
N LYS A 94 -4.81 -3.95 10.82
CA LYS A 94 -5.07 -5.32 10.37
C LYS A 94 -5.25 -5.51 8.86
N THR A 95 -4.78 -4.59 8.03
CA THR A 95 -4.86 -4.68 6.57
C THR A 95 -3.97 -5.79 5.99
N GLY A 96 -2.98 -6.28 6.74
CA GLY A 96 -2.07 -7.35 6.31
C GLY A 96 -2.54 -8.77 6.61
N ILE A 97 -3.78 -8.99 7.11
CA ILE A 97 -4.31 -10.33 7.38
C ILE A 97 -4.83 -11.03 6.12
N GLY A 98 -5.00 -12.36 6.19
CA GLY A 98 -5.32 -13.18 5.03
C GLY A 98 -6.61 -12.80 4.29
N SER A 99 -7.65 -12.33 4.99
CA SER A 99 -8.91 -11.88 4.37
C SER A 99 -8.69 -10.66 3.46
N TRP A 100 -7.86 -9.69 3.89
CA TRP A 100 -7.48 -8.53 3.10
C TRP A 100 -6.67 -8.92 1.87
N GLN A 101 -5.67 -9.78 2.04
CA GLN A 101 -4.84 -10.27 0.94
C GLN A 101 -5.67 -10.99 -0.11
N LYS A 102 -6.65 -11.81 0.33
CA LYS A 102 -7.57 -12.52 -0.57
C LYS A 102 -8.45 -11.55 -1.34
N ALA A 103 -9.13 -10.64 -0.65
CA ALA A 103 -10.05 -9.70 -1.28
C ALA A 103 -9.31 -8.74 -2.23
N LEU A 104 -8.13 -8.24 -1.84
CA LEU A 104 -7.35 -7.35 -2.69
C LEU A 104 -6.84 -8.04 -3.95
N ARG A 105 -6.49 -9.33 -3.88
CA ARG A 105 -6.01 -10.09 -5.04
C ARG A 105 -7.02 -10.07 -6.19
N ASP A 106 -8.30 -10.03 -5.89
CA ASP A 106 -9.38 -10.02 -6.87
C ASP A 106 -9.51 -8.66 -7.59
N CYS A 107 -8.90 -7.61 -7.02
CA CYS A 107 -8.89 -6.26 -7.58
C CYS A 107 -7.62 -5.93 -8.38
N LEU A 108 -6.66 -6.86 -8.52
CA LEU A 108 -5.36 -6.57 -9.11
C LEU A 108 -5.36 -6.71 -10.63
N HIS A 109 -4.65 -5.82 -11.31
CA HIS A 109 -4.31 -5.96 -12.73
C HIS A 109 -3.16 -6.94 -12.95
N GLY A 110 -2.17 -6.96 -12.06
CA GLY A 110 -0.98 -7.81 -12.16
C GLY A 110 -0.38 -8.12 -10.79
N ALA A 111 0.77 -8.77 -10.77
CA ALA A 111 1.48 -9.06 -9.53
C ALA A 111 1.99 -7.77 -8.86
N ILE A 112 1.80 -7.65 -7.56
CA ILE A 112 2.21 -6.50 -6.75
C ILE A 112 2.97 -6.94 -5.50
N VAL A 113 3.78 -6.03 -4.93
CA VAL A 113 4.20 -6.12 -3.53
C VAL A 113 3.11 -5.48 -2.67
N TYR A 114 2.51 -6.28 -1.81
CA TYR A 114 1.50 -5.82 -0.86
C TYR A 114 2.09 -5.69 0.54
N ILE A 115 1.90 -4.54 1.16
CA ILE A 115 2.36 -4.21 2.50
C ILE A 115 1.15 -3.78 3.33
N GLY A 116 0.87 -4.48 4.41
CA GLY A 116 -0.23 -4.16 5.32
C GLY A 116 0.09 -4.59 6.74
N THR A 117 -0.70 -4.17 7.72
CA THR A 117 -0.43 -4.46 9.13
C THR A 117 -1.17 -5.69 9.62
N SER A 118 -0.53 -6.48 10.49
CA SER A 118 -1.16 -7.66 11.14
C SER A 118 -1.86 -7.32 12.46
N ALA A 119 -1.69 -6.08 12.96
CA ALA A 119 -2.19 -5.63 14.26
C ALA A 119 -2.80 -4.22 14.15
N LEU A 120 -3.30 -3.72 15.27
CA LEU A 120 -3.61 -2.29 15.41
C LEU A 120 -2.31 -1.51 15.34
N ILE A 121 -2.34 -0.38 14.64
CA ILE A 121 -1.19 0.50 14.47
C ILE A 121 -1.55 1.94 14.80
N GLY A 122 -0.68 2.61 15.54
CA GLY A 122 -0.78 4.04 15.82
C GLY A 122 -0.11 4.89 14.75
N TRP A 123 -0.52 6.14 14.61
CA TRP A 123 0.03 7.06 13.62
C TRP A 123 1.55 7.26 13.75
N HIS A 124 2.07 7.29 14.98
CA HIS A 124 3.52 7.42 15.21
C HIS A 124 4.29 6.18 14.75
N GLU A 125 3.72 5.00 14.94
CA GLU A 125 4.33 3.74 14.49
C GLU A 125 4.32 3.64 12.96
N SER A 126 3.21 4.02 12.33
CA SER A 126 3.11 4.17 10.87
C SER A 126 4.15 5.16 10.34
N THR A 127 4.35 6.29 11.01
CA THR A 127 5.37 7.28 10.62
C THR A 127 6.76 6.68 10.56
N VAL A 128 7.16 5.87 11.54
CA VAL A 128 8.48 5.22 11.58
C VAL A 128 8.66 4.30 10.38
N PHE A 129 7.68 3.39 10.17
CA PHE A 129 7.76 2.44 9.06
C PHE A 129 7.76 3.14 7.71
N CYS A 130 6.80 4.02 7.46
CA CYS A 130 6.65 4.69 6.15
C CYS A 130 7.85 5.56 5.81
N SER A 131 8.41 6.30 6.78
CA SER A 131 9.62 7.11 6.55
C SER A 131 10.82 6.26 6.19
N ALA A 132 11.03 5.14 6.88
CA ALA A 132 12.09 4.20 6.57
C ALA A 132 11.88 3.53 5.21
N PHE A 133 10.64 3.12 4.89
CA PHE A 133 10.28 2.50 3.61
C PHE A 133 10.58 3.44 2.43
N TYR A 134 10.06 4.67 2.46
CA TYR A 134 10.29 5.61 1.39
C TYR A 134 11.75 6.06 1.30
N GLY A 135 12.41 6.27 2.44
CA GLY A 135 13.83 6.57 2.46
C GLY A 135 14.69 5.48 1.83
N ALA A 136 14.34 4.21 2.01
CA ALA A 136 15.03 3.09 1.39
C ALA A 136 14.65 2.93 -0.10
N LEU A 137 13.37 3.04 -0.43
CA LEU A 137 12.85 2.85 -1.79
C LEU A 137 13.47 3.82 -2.80
N PHE A 138 13.59 5.09 -2.42
CA PHE A 138 14.10 6.13 -3.32
C PHE A 138 15.61 6.38 -3.21
N ARG A 139 16.27 5.79 -2.22
CA ARG A 139 17.72 5.97 -2.02
C ARG A 139 18.56 5.20 -3.03
N ASN A 140 18.16 3.99 -3.40
CA ASN A 140 18.96 3.07 -4.19
C ASN A 140 18.18 2.58 -5.42
N LYS A 141 18.32 3.26 -6.55
CA LYS A 141 18.04 2.64 -7.84
C LYS A 141 19.24 1.75 -8.20
N GLY A 142 19.30 0.54 -7.64
CA GLY A 142 20.29 -0.46 -8.03
C GLY A 142 20.14 -0.77 -9.53
N LYS A 143 21.24 -0.70 -10.28
CA LYS A 143 21.22 -1.08 -11.70
C LYS A 143 20.74 -2.53 -11.81
N GLY A 144 19.67 -2.77 -12.56
CA GLY A 144 19.15 -4.10 -12.87
C GLY A 144 18.11 -4.66 -11.88
N GLN A 145 17.76 -3.97 -10.80
CA GLN A 145 16.68 -4.39 -9.92
C GLN A 145 15.32 -4.09 -10.52
N THR A 146 14.37 -5.03 -10.38
CA THR A 146 12.96 -4.79 -10.70
C THR A 146 12.31 -3.88 -9.65
N LYS A 147 11.16 -3.26 -9.98
CA LYS A 147 10.37 -2.49 -9.00
C LYS A 147 9.94 -3.36 -7.81
N THR A 148 9.64 -4.63 -8.06
CA THR A 148 9.32 -5.62 -7.02
C THR A 148 10.50 -5.83 -6.06
N ASP A 149 11.72 -6.06 -6.59
CA ASP A 149 12.90 -6.27 -5.75
C ASP A 149 13.24 -5.03 -4.93
N GLN A 150 13.11 -3.84 -5.51
CA GLN A 150 13.32 -2.58 -4.82
C GLN A 150 12.32 -2.38 -3.66
N ALA A 151 11.04 -2.70 -3.90
CA ALA A 151 10.02 -2.59 -2.87
C ALA A 151 10.21 -3.61 -1.75
N LEU A 152 10.61 -4.84 -2.06
CA LEU A 152 10.90 -5.87 -1.06
C LEU A 152 12.13 -5.52 -0.21
N ASP A 153 13.23 -5.02 -0.82
CA ASP A 153 14.40 -4.54 -0.09
C ASP A 153 14.06 -3.35 0.81
N ALA A 154 13.32 -2.38 0.28
CA ALA A 154 12.88 -1.22 1.04
C ALA A 154 11.99 -1.61 2.24
N ALA A 155 11.06 -2.55 2.05
CA ALA A 155 10.19 -3.03 3.11
C ALA A 155 10.99 -3.81 4.19
N THR A 156 11.97 -4.62 3.80
CA THR A 156 12.86 -5.31 4.73
C THR A 156 13.61 -4.32 5.62
N ARG A 157 14.22 -3.30 5.02
CA ARG A 157 14.91 -2.23 5.76
C ARG A 157 13.99 -1.43 6.67
N ALA A 158 12.74 -1.19 6.23
CA ALA A 158 11.74 -0.51 7.04
C ALA A 158 11.33 -1.34 8.27
N ILE A 159 11.20 -2.66 8.13
CA ILE A 159 10.93 -3.59 9.24
C ILE A 159 12.06 -3.58 10.25
N GLU A 160 13.31 -3.64 9.79
CA GLU A 160 14.50 -3.57 10.65
C GLU A 160 14.57 -2.23 11.39
N ALA A 161 14.42 -1.11 10.67
CA ALA A 161 14.43 0.23 11.25
C ALA A 161 13.29 0.42 12.27
N TYR A 162 12.08 -0.04 11.95
CA TYR A 162 10.96 0.00 12.87
C TYR A 162 11.28 -0.73 14.18
N SER A 163 11.76 -1.96 14.08
CA SER A 163 12.09 -2.77 15.26
C SER A 163 13.21 -2.16 16.10
N ALA A 164 14.23 -1.58 15.45
CA ALA A 164 15.33 -0.91 16.12
C ALA A 164 14.92 0.39 16.84
N ILE A 165 13.97 1.15 16.27
CA ILE A 165 13.53 2.44 16.84
C ILE A 165 12.49 2.23 17.95
N THR A 166 11.58 1.27 17.77
CA THR A 166 10.44 1.10 18.69
C THR A 166 10.69 0.06 19.78
N ASP A 167 11.76 -0.72 19.67
CA ASP A 167 12.06 -1.89 20.52
C ASP A 167 10.90 -2.90 20.54
N ARG A 168 10.21 -3.05 19.40
CA ARG A 168 9.05 -3.93 19.21
C ARG A 168 9.11 -4.64 17.87
N PRO A 169 8.51 -5.85 17.76
CA PRO A 169 8.33 -6.49 16.45
C PRO A 169 7.50 -5.62 15.52
N CYS A 170 7.95 -5.48 14.28
CA CYS A 170 7.23 -4.71 13.27
C CYS A 170 5.89 -5.41 12.91
N PRO A 171 4.73 -4.72 12.99
CA PRO A 171 3.44 -5.31 12.66
C PRO A 171 3.18 -5.40 11.15
N TYR A 172 3.99 -4.75 10.32
CA TYR A 172 3.82 -4.81 8.88
C TYR A 172 4.18 -6.18 8.32
N LYS A 173 3.32 -6.68 7.43
CA LYS A 173 3.51 -7.89 6.64
C LYS A 173 3.73 -7.51 5.19
N VAL A 174 4.67 -8.20 4.56
CA VAL A 174 5.04 -7.98 3.15
C VAL A 174 4.83 -9.28 2.40
N VAL A 175 4.02 -9.24 1.36
CA VAL A 175 3.72 -10.41 0.52
C VAL A 175 3.68 -10.00 -0.95
N VAL A 176 4.01 -10.91 -1.84
CA VAL A 176 3.75 -10.74 -3.27
C VAL A 176 2.38 -11.35 -3.56
N LEU A 177 1.44 -10.51 -3.98
CA LEU A 177 0.13 -10.94 -4.45
C LEU A 177 0.14 -11.03 -5.96
N ASP A 178 -0.31 -12.16 -6.49
CA ASP A 178 -0.36 -12.44 -7.91
C ASP A 178 -1.75 -13.01 -8.26
N PRO A 179 -2.56 -12.31 -9.06
CA PRO A 179 -3.88 -12.75 -9.43
C PRO A 179 -3.86 -14.07 -10.23
N SER A 180 -2.79 -14.36 -10.97
CA SER A 180 -2.65 -15.59 -11.77
C SER A 180 -2.52 -16.86 -10.93
N ARG A 181 -2.10 -16.76 -9.68
CA ARG A 181 -1.95 -17.93 -8.78
C ARG A 181 -3.28 -18.51 -8.34
N ARG A 182 -4.38 -17.77 -8.39
CA ARG A 182 -5.73 -18.24 -8.06
C ARG A 182 -6.20 -19.38 -8.97
N ALA A 183 -5.85 -19.31 -10.24
CA ALA A 183 -6.25 -20.36 -11.24
C ALA A 183 -5.66 -21.73 -10.92
N ARG A 184 -4.54 -21.83 -10.20
CA ARG A 184 -3.86 -23.09 -9.87
C ARG A 184 -4.38 -23.76 -8.60
N GLU A 185 -4.93 -23.00 -7.66
CA GLU A 185 -5.48 -23.50 -6.39
C GLU A 185 -6.91 -24.04 -6.56
N SER A 186 -7.64 -23.58 -7.58
CA SER A 186 -9.01 -24.02 -7.89
C SER A 186 -9.08 -25.36 -8.64
N PHE A 187 -7.95 -25.90 -9.07
CA PHE A 187 -7.84 -27.17 -9.80
C PHE A 187 -7.15 -28.29 -8.99
N ARG A 188 -7.02 -28.14 -7.68
CA ARG A 188 -6.59 -29.17 -6.73
C ARG A 188 -7.66 -29.45 -5.71
#